data_b3a18b30e5d71fc75cab802cc40f38b3
#
_entry.id   b3a18b30e5d71fc75cab802cc40f38b3
#
_cell.length_a   1.000
_cell.length_b   1.000
_cell.length_c   1.000
_cell.angle_alpha   90.00
_cell.angle_beta   90.00
_cell.angle_gamma   90.00
#
_symmetry.space_group_name_H-M   'P 1'
#
loop_
_entity.id
_entity.type
_entity.pdbx_description
1 polymer ?
#
loop_
_entity_poly.entity_id
_entity_poly.type
_entity_poly.pdbx_seq_one_letter_code
_entity_poly.pdbx_strand_id
1 'polypeptide(L)'
;MVDVSSIAPDAMSKDESIEKEHTWRILGYGNPGTGKTHFGFTMPKPVFCIDTEGKAHSITEKFDGDIYIFEVDNYDEAETALSQALDGLEAYRNEENQIGTLMVDSMSNMWDWAQQKYVELDNPGKSPHEVNFSSALGSGQSDWQIIKRLHNQRFRERMLDTEFNLYWTGTSSEDYGAILEGQDDPPAKPDGEKNNIYKSTEVLHFY
;
A
#
# COMPACT_ATOMS: atom_id res chain seq x y z
N MET A 1 -3.91 -34.94 26.16
CA MET A 1 -3.62 -33.71 25.43
C MET A 1 -2.28 -33.92 24.75
N VAL A 2 -2.19 -33.75 23.45
CA VAL A 2 -0.92 -33.95 22.71
C VAL A 2 -0.06 -32.73 23.00
N ASP A 3 1.19 -32.93 23.41
CA ASP A 3 2.17 -31.87 23.56
C ASP A 3 2.68 -31.46 22.17
N VAL A 4 2.12 -30.40 21.63
CA VAL A 4 2.44 -29.89 20.28
C VAL A 4 3.81 -29.23 20.25
N SER A 5 4.32 -28.72 21.38
CA SER A 5 5.61 -28.03 21.44
C SER A 5 6.81 -28.95 21.08
N SER A 6 6.67 -30.25 21.28
CA SER A 6 7.70 -31.21 20.87
C SER A 6 7.69 -31.55 19.38
N ILE A 7 6.58 -31.26 18.69
CA ILE A 7 6.37 -31.60 17.26
C ILE A 7 6.56 -30.34 16.38
N ALA A 8 6.14 -29.21 16.88
CA ALA A 8 6.20 -27.90 16.20
C ALA A 8 6.64 -26.82 17.19
N PRO A 9 7.94 -26.77 17.55
CA PRO A 9 8.45 -25.84 18.58
C PRO A 9 8.27 -24.36 18.23
N ASP A 10 8.18 -24.04 16.94
CA ASP A 10 8.01 -22.67 16.46
C ASP A 10 6.52 -22.29 16.24
N ALA A 11 5.59 -23.21 16.56
CA ALA A 11 4.17 -22.95 16.44
C ALA A 11 3.67 -22.11 17.62
N MET A 12 3.14 -20.94 17.32
CA MET A 12 2.50 -20.07 18.30
C MET A 12 1.16 -20.66 18.73
N SER A 13 0.91 -20.74 20.04
CA SER A 13 -0.40 -21.13 20.57
C SER A 13 -1.45 -20.03 20.30
N LYS A 14 -2.75 -20.39 20.41
CA LYS A 14 -3.82 -19.41 20.27
C LYS A 14 -3.70 -18.27 21.29
N ASP A 15 -3.34 -18.60 22.53
CA ASP A 15 -3.25 -17.62 23.61
C ASP A 15 -2.06 -16.67 23.38
N GLU A 16 -0.90 -17.17 22.97
CA GLU A 16 0.26 -16.36 22.56
C GLU A 16 -0.07 -15.51 21.33
N SER A 17 -0.86 -16.04 20.39
CA SER A 17 -1.32 -15.28 19.21
C SER A 17 -2.26 -14.12 19.58
N ILE A 18 -3.08 -14.28 20.64
CA ILE A 18 -3.97 -13.22 21.14
C ILE A 18 -3.19 -12.14 21.88
N GLU A 19 -2.12 -12.51 22.59
CA GLU A 19 -1.25 -11.57 23.32
C GLU A 19 -0.31 -10.78 22.40
N LYS A 20 -0.08 -11.26 21.16
CA LYS A 20 0.76 -10.55 20.20
C LYS A 20 0.06 -9.29 19.73
N GLU A 21 0.76 -8.16 19.80
CA GLU A 21 0.28 -6.90 19.22
C GLU A 21 -0.04 -7.10 17.74
N HIS A 22 -1.31 -6.88 17.39
CA HIS A 22 -1.77 -6.99 16.01
C HIS A 22 -1.69 -5.64 15.34
N THR A 23 -0.94 -5.56 14.26
CA THR A 23 -0.92 -4.40 13.40
C THR A 23 -1.96 -4.51 12.29
N TRP A 24 -2.58 -3.40 11.96
CA TRP A 24 -3.59 -3.32 10.91
C TRP A 24 -2.91 -3.21 9.54
N ARG A 25 -3.47 -3.90 8.56
CA ARG A 25 -3.10 -3.76 7.14
C ARG A 25 -4.36 -3.52 6.33
N ILE A 26 -4.70 -2.26 6.14
CA ILE A 26 -5.98 -1.84 5.58
C ILE A 26 -5.79 -1.22 4.21
N LEU A 27 -6.52 -1.72 3.21
CA LEU A 27 -6.68 -1.09 1.91
C LEU A 27 -8.04 -0.39 1.86
N GLY A 28 -8.04 0.94 1.69
CA GLY A 28 -9.23 1.74 1.42
C GLY A 28 -9.31 2.11 -0.06
N TYR A 29 -10.40 1.79 -0.75
CA TYR A 29 -10.56 2.19 -2.14
C TYR A 29 -11.93 2.82 -2.40
N GLY A 30 -12.04 3.61 -3.45
CA GLY A 30 -13.27 4.32 -3.79
C GLY A 30 -13.01 5.58 -4.62
N ASN A 31 -14.08 6.26 -5.00
CA ASN A 31 -14.01 7.49 -5.78
C ASN A 31 -13.34 8.64 -5.00
N PRO A 32 -12.81 9.66 -5.66
CA PRO A 32 -12.34 10.88 -5.00
C PRO A 32 -13.42 11.50 -4.12
N GLY A 33 -13.02 12.01 -2.95
CA GLY A 33 -13.94 12.70 -2.02
C GLY A 33 -14.77 11.80 -1.11
N THR A 34 -14.64 10.48 -1.17
CA THR A 34 -15.40 9.52 -0.34
C THR A 34 -14.86 9.34 1.08
N GLY A 35 -13.80 10.05 1.46
CA GLY A 35 -13.31 10.07 2.85
C GLY A 35 -12.14 9.13 3.14
N LYS A 36 -11.50 8.52 2.14
CA LYS A 36 -10.36 7.60 2.33
C LYS A 36 -9.24 8.23 3.16
N THR A 37 -8.77 9.42 2.78
CA THR A 37 -7.73 10.16 3.50
C THR A 37 -8.15 10.51 4.92
N HIS A 38 -9.43 10.91 5.12
CA HIS A 38 -9.99 11.16 6.45
C HIS A 38 -9.89 9.93 7.35
N PHE A 39 -10.27 8.77 6.83
CA PHE A 39 -10.17 7.52 7.57
C PHE A 39 -8.71 7.23 7.96
N GLY A 40 -7.76 7.38 7.03
CA GLY A 40 -6.34 7.19 7.31
C GLY A 40 -5.83 8.06 8.46
N PHE A 41 -6.30 9.30 8.55
CA PHE A 41 -5.93 10.19 9.66
C PHE A 41 -6.64 9.87 11.00
N THR A 42 -7.56 8.94 11.04
CA THR A 42 -8.12 8.39 12.31
C THR A 42 -7.35 7.18 12.83
N MET A 43 -6.42 6.62 12.05
CA MET A 43 -5.58 5.49 12.46
C MET A 43 -4.70 5.85 13.66
N PRO A 44 -4.14 4.83 14.37
CA PRO A 44 -3.26 5.05 15.50
C PRO A 44 -2.09 5.99 15.18
N LYS A 45 -1.83 6.93 16.11
CA LYS A 45 -0.78 7.95 15.98
C LYS A 45 0.57 7.43 16.48
N PRO A 46 1.68 7.97 15.96
CA PRO A 46 1.75 8.96 14.89
C PRO A 46 1.36 8.40 13.51
N VAL A 47 0.84 9.24 12.61
CA VAL A 47 0.59 8.88 11.21
C VAL A 47 1.65 9.53 10.32
N PHE A 48 2.39 8.71 9.59
CA PHE A 48 3.32 9.15 8.55
C PHE A 48 2.69 8.87 7.19
N CYS A 49 2.30 9.91 6.49
CA CYS A 49 1.56 9.85 5.23
C CYS A 49 2.47 10.18 4.05
N ILE A 50 2.62 9.25 3.11
CA ILE A 50 3.21 9.51 1.79
C ILE A 50 2.06 9.93 0.89
N ASP A 51 1.97 11.23 0.61
CA ASP A 51 0.90 11.85 -0.18
C ASP A 51 1.36 11.98 -1.64
N THR A 52 0.81 11.15 -2.51
CA THR A 52 1.08 11.16 -3.95
C THR A 52 0.08 12.03 -4.72
N GLU A 53 -0.94 12.56 -4.04
CA GLU A 53 -1.97 13.41 -4.64
C GLU A 53 -1.82 14.90 -4.30
N GLY A 54 -0.96 15.24 -3.32
CA GLY A 54 -0.72 16.62 -2.86
C GLY A 54 -1.93 17.27 -2.17
N LYS A 55 -2.81 16.48 -1.55
CA LYS A 55 -4.07 16.98 -0.97
C LYS A 55 -4.22 16.71 0.53
N ALA A 56 -3.42 15.82 1.08
CA ALA A 56 -3.58 15.35 2.44
C ALA A 56 -3.44 16.47 3.48
N HIS A 57 -2.51 17.41 3.28
CA HIS A 57 -2.28 18.51 4.22
C HIS A 57 -3.53 19.39 4.45
N SER A 58 -4.41 19.51 3.45
CA SER A 58 -5.59 20.40 3.50
C SER A 58 -6.62 20.00 4.56
N ILE A 59 -6.53 18.80 5.09
CA ILE A 59 -7.50 18.28 6.06
C ILE A 59 -6.89 17.95 7.44
N THR A 60 -5.58 18.08 7.59
CA THR A 60 -4.87 17.72 8.84
C THR A 60 -5.36 18.49 10.06
N GLU A 61 -5.72 19.77 9.91
CA GLU A 61 -6.23 20.61 11.01
C GLU A 61 -7.50 20.04 11.70
N LYS A 62 -8.16 19.07 11.07
CA LYS A 62 -9.37 18.43 11.61
C LYS A 62 -9.06 17.25 12.53
N PHE A 63 -7.80 16.89 12.68
CA PHE A 63 -7.39 15.69 13.41
C PHE A 63 -6.40 16.05 14.52
N ASP A 64 -6.60 15.44 15.68
CA ASP A 64 -5.66 15.54 16.80
C ASP A 64 -4.51 14.52 16.64
N GLY A 65 -3.40 14.82 17.32
CA GLY A 65 -2.21 13.98 17.37
C GLY A 65 -1.24 14.22 16.22
N ASP A 66 -0.14 13.46 16.23
CA ASP A 66 0.98 13.69 15.33
C ASP A 66 0.73 13.09 13.95
N ILE A 67 0.72 13.97 12.94
CA ILE A 67 0.58 13.62 11.53
C ILE A 67 1.73 14.28 10.77
N TYR A 68 2.50 13.46 10.06
CA TYR A 68 3.63 13.88 9.22
C TYR A 68 3.31 13.55 7.77
N ILE A 69 3.44 14.53 6.86
CA ILE A 69 3.10 14.37 5.46
C ILE A 69 4.35 14.56 4.61
N PHE A 70 4.59 13.61 3.72
CA PHE A 70 5.58 13.68 2.66
C PHE A 70 4.83 13.82 1.35
N GLU A 71 4.76 15.03 0.80
CA GLU A 71 4.28 15.26 -0.56
C GLU A 71 5.34 14.81 -1.54
N VAL A 72 4.96 13.97 -2.48
CA VAL A 72 5.88 13.35 -3.44
C VAL A 72 5.28 13.35 -4.84
N ASP A 73 6.11 13.58 -5.85
CA ASP A 73 5.68 13.74 -7.24
C ASP A 73 6.16 12.60 -8.17
N ASN A 74 6.99 11.70 -7.66
CA ASN A 74 7.55 10.59 -8.45
C ASN A 74 7.97 9.41 -7.58
N TYR A 75 8.34 8.31 -8.25
CA TYR A 75 8.70 7.06 -7.60
C TYR A 75 9.93 7.16 -6.67
N ASP A 76 10.97 7.88 -7.08
CA ASP A 76 12.22 7.99 -6.30
C ASP A 76 12.03 8.85 -5.03
N GLU A 77 11.22 9.90 -5.12
CA GLU A 77 10.81 10.69 -3.95
C GLU A 77 9.98 9.85 -2.98
N ALA A 78 9.02 9.07 -3.49
CA ALA A 78 8.22 8.17 -2.66
C ALA A 78 9.07 7.10 -1.95
N GLU A 79 10.09 6.57 -2.60
CA GLU A 79 11.05 5.63 -1.99
C GLU A 79 11.85 6.29 -0.85
N THR A 80 12.25 7.53 -1.06
CA THR A 80 12.96 8.33 -0.05
C THR A 80 12.03 8.63 1.13
N ALA A 81 10.80 9.07 0.85
CA ALA A 81 9.78 9.33 1.85
C ALA A 81 9.44 8.08 2.66
N LEU A 82 9.36 6.91 2.01
CA LEU A 82 9.15 5.63 2.71
C LEU A 82 10.27 5.36 3.72
N SER A 83 11.53 5.56 3.34
CA SER A 83 12.66 5.36 4.26
C SER A 83 12.55 6.29 5.47
N GLN A 84 12.29 7.58 5.24
CA GLN A 84 12.16 8.57 6.30
C GLN A 84 10.94 8.32 7.21
N ALA A 85 9.82 7.90 6.63
CA ALA A 85 8.64 7.55 7.40
C ALA A 85 8.86 6.34 8.31
N LEU A 86 9.56 5.31 7.81
CA LEU A 86 9.90 4.12 8.60
C LEU A 86 10.87 4.47 9.74
N ASP A 87 11.90 5.27 9.46
CA ASP A 87 12.83 5.75 10.49
C ASP A 87 12.11 6.57 11.56
N GLY A 88 11.16 7.43 11.16
CA GLY A 88 10.34 8.23 12.06
C GLY A 88 9.43 7.37 12.94
N LEU A 89 8.74 6.38 12.36
CA LEU A 89 7.91 5.43 13.10
C LEU A 89 8.72 4.62 14.12
N GLU A 90 9.91 4.19 13.74
CA GLU A 90 10.81 3.45 14.63
C GLU A 90 11.31 4.33 15.79
N ALA A 91 11.59 5.61 15.54
CA ALA A 91 11.95 6.56 16.60
C ALA A 91 10.81 6.73 17.62
N TYR A 92 9.56 6.93 17.16
CA TYR A 92 8.40 6.99 18.05
C TYR A 92 8.17 5.71 18.84
N ARG A 93 8.33 4.56 18.21
CA ARG A 93 8.24 3.27 18.88
C ARG A 93 9.26 3.14 20.02
N ASN A 94 10.51 3.56 19.77
CA ASN A 94 11.59 3.45 20.74
C ASN A 94 11.48 4.49 21.88
N GLU A 95 11.03 5.71 21.59
CA GLU A 95 10.98 6.80 22.55
C GLU A 95 9.67 6.82 23.35
N GLU A 96 8.54 6.59 22.69
CA GLU A 96 7.20 6.75 23.26
C GLU A 96 6.47 5.41 23.47
N ASN A 97 7.06 4.29 23.04
CA ASN A 97 6.43 2.96 23.04
C ASN A 97 5.07 2.95 22.33
N GLN A 98 4.98 3.65 21.19
CA GLN A 98 3.76 3.78 20.39
C GLN A 98 3.94 3.13 19.02
N ILE A 99 2.96 2.30 18.63
CA ILE A 99 2.87 1.75 17.28
C ILE A 99 2.02 2.68 16.43
N GLY A 100 2.71 3.48 15.62
CA GLY A 100 2.07 4.40 14.69
C GLY A 100 1.59 3.73 13.40
N THR A 101 1.24 4.57 12.44
CA THR A 101 0.68 4.16 11.15
C THR A 101 1.49 4.74 9.99
N LEU A 102 1.92 3.86 9.08
CA LEU A 102 2.36 4.27 7.75
C LEU A 102 1.13 4.33 6.82
N MET A 103 0.92 5.48 6.21
CA MET A 103 -0.14 5.73 5.24
C MET A 103 0.45 6.02 3.86
N VAL A 104 -0.15 5.46 2.81
CA VAL A 104 0.19 5.78 1.41
C VAL A 104 -1.09 6.20 0.68
N ASP A 105 -1.15 7.43 0.23
CA ASP A 105 -2.31 8.01 -0.46
C ASP A 105 -1.88 8.67 -1.79
N SER A 106 -1.97 7.95 -2.92
CA SER A 106 -2.55 6.64 -3.16
C SER A 106 -1.55 5.64 -3.76
N MET A 107 -1.79 4.35 -3.54
CA MET A 107 -1.04 3.26 -4.18
C MET A 107 -1.34 3.14 -5.68
N SER A 108 -2.43 3.70 -6.18
CA SER A 108 -2.70 3.76 -7.62
C SER A 108 -1.65 4.59 -8.34
N ASN A 109 -1.32 5.78 -7.82
CA ASN A 109 -0.25 6.62 -8.39
C ASN A 109 1.12 5.92 -8.30
N MET A 110 1.39 5.24 -7.19
CA MET A 110 2.64 4.47 -7.02
C MET A 110 2.80 3.39 -8.09
N TRP A 111 1.69 2.74 -8.49
CA TRP A 111 1.71 1.75 -9.55
C TRP A 111 2.00 2.38 -10.91
N ASP A 112 1.41 3.53 -11.22
CA ASP A 112 1.66 4.26 -12.47
C ASP A 112 3.10 4.76 -12.53
N TRP A 113 3.63 5.29 -11.43
CA TRP A 113 5.02 5.71 -11.35
C TRP A 113 6.02 4.56 -11.45
N ALA A 114 5.68 3.36 -10.99
CA ALA A 114 6.50 2.18 -11.19
C ALA A 114 6.63 1.82 -12.68
N GLN A 115 5.55 1.99 -13.44
CA GLN A 115 5.57 1.82 -14.91
C GLN A 115 6.43 2.89 -15.57
N GLN A 116 6.28 4.16 -15.18
CA GLN A 116 7.12 5.26 -15.69
C GLN A 116 8.59 5.01 -15.38
N LYS A 117 8.91 4.62 -14.15
CA LYS A 117 10.28 4.32 -13.74
C LYS A 117 10.90 3.19 -14.55
N TYR A 118 10.14 2.14 -14.84
CA TYR A 118 10.60 1.08 -15.72
C TYR A 118 10.92 1.60 -17.12
N VAL A 119 10.05 2.45 -17.69
CA VAL A 119 10.26 3.03 -19.03
C VAL A 119 11.50 3.93 -19.04
N GLU A 120 11.72 4.75 -18.03
CA GLU A 120 12.91 5.59 -17.89
C GLU A 120 14.20 4.75 -17.91
N LEU A 121 14.20 3.59 -17.24
CA LEU A 121 15.38 2.73 -17.13
C LEU A 121 15.65 1.92 -18.42
N ASP A 122 14.62 1.41 -19.05
CA ASP A 122 14.72 0.46 -20.17
C ASP A 122 14.52 1.13 -21.55
N ASN A 123 13.80 2.25 -21.59
CA ASN A 123 13.50 3.02 -22.80
C ASN A 123 13.69 4.54 -22.57
N PRO A 124 14.91 5.00 -22.29
CA PRO A 124 15.14 6.39 -21.95
C PRO A 124 14.66 7.35 -23.04
N GLY A 125 13.90 8.35 -22.64
CA GLY A 125 13.33 9.37 -23.53
C GLY A 125 11.96 9.05 -24.11
N LYS A 126 11.35 7.90 -23.76
CA LYS A 126 9.95 7.58 -24.09
C LYS A 126 9.04 7.78 -22.88
N SER A 127 7.76 7.97 -23.17
CA SER A 127 6.69 7.90 -22.13
C SER A 127 6.09 6.49 -22.09
N PRO A 128 5.41 6.08 -20.99
CA PRO A 128 4.74 4.78 -20.89
C PRO A 128 3.74 4.51 -22.02
N HIS A 129 3.10 5.56 -22.56
CA HIS A 129 2.15 5.44 -23.67
C HIS A 129 2.81 5.08 -25.01
N GLU A 130 4.11 5.31 -25.15
CA GLU A 130 4.89 5.01 -26.33
C GLU A 130 5.54 3.63 -26.28
N VAL A 131 5.42 2.94 -25.14
CA VAL A 131 6.00 1.62 -24.91
C VAL A 131 4.90 0.57 -24.88
N ASN A 132 5.02 -0.42 -25.75
CA ASN A 132 4.12 -1.56 -25.78
C ASN A 132 4.62 -2.63 -24.82
N PHE A 133 4.12 -2.62 -23.58
CA PHE A 133 4.53 -3.59 -22.55
C PHE A 133 4.21 -5.02 -22.99
N SER A 134 5.24 -5.84 -23.10
CA SER A 134 5.06 -7.22 -23.52
C SER A 134 4.48 -8.06 -22.37
N SER A 135 3.44 -8.81 -22.67
CA SER A 135 2.93 -9.89 -21.83
C SER A 135 3.47 -11.26 -22.25
N ALA A 136 4.15 -11.33 -23.40
CA ALA A 136 4.60 -12.58 -24.00
C ALA A 136 5.89 -13.07 -23.33
N LEU A 137 5.85 -14.29 -22.87
CA LEU A 137 6.98 -15.10 -22.44
C LEU A 137 7.74 -15.59 -23.71
N GLY A 138 8.40 -14.67 -24.40
CA GLY A 138 9.54 -15.03 -25.23
C GLY A 138 10.70 -15.47 -24.34
N SER A 139 11.88 -15.68 -24.82
CA SER A 139 13.06 -16.15 -24.06
C SER A 139 13.50 -15.27 -22.87
N GLY A 140 12.62 -14.46 -22.28
CA GLY A 140 12.86 -13.55 -21.17
C GLY A 140 11.63 -13.27 -20.31
N GLN A 141 11.81 -12.50 -19.23
CA GLN A 141 10.72 -12.05 -18.37
C GLN A 141 9.86 -11.03 -19.13
N SER A 142 8.52 -11.06 -18.93
CA SER A 142 7.65 -10.01 -19.47
C SER A 142 7.93 -8.67 -18.76
N ASP A 143 7.72 -7.55 -19.46
CA ASP A 143 7.88 -6.20 -18.90
C ASP A 143 7.05 -6.05 -17.61
N TRP A 144 5.83 -6.59 -17.60
CA TRP A 144 4.97 -6.60 -16.41
C TRP A 144 5.57 -7.33 -15.21
N GLN A 145 6.35 -8.40 -15.42
CA GLN A 145 7.05 -9.08 -14.32
C GLN A 145 8.19 -8.23 -13.76
N ILE A 146 8.87 -7.50 -14.64
CA ILE A 146 9.96 -6.60 -14.22
C ILE A 146 9.40 -5.41 -13.47
N ILE A 147 8.34 -4.76 -13.99
CA ILE A 147 7.64 -3.64 -13.31
C ILE A 147 7.15 -4.08 -11.92
N LYS A 148 6.48 -5.23 -11.83
CA LYS A 148 6.03 -5.78 -10.55
C LYS A 148 7.17 -6.04 -9.58
N ARG A 149 8.27 -6.60 -10.05
CA ARG A 149 9.44 -6.85 -9.21
C ARG A 149 10.04 -5.54 -8.71
N LEU A 150 10.19 -4.54 -9.58
CA LEU A 150 10.67 -3.22 -9.23
C LEU A 150 9.79 -2.61 -8.12
N HIS A 151 8.48 -2.54 -8.35
CA HIS A 151 7.53 -2.00 -7.39
C HIS A 151 7.53 -2.76 -6.06
N ASN A 152 7.55 -4.09 -6.11
CA ASN A 152 7.57 -4.93 -4.91
C ASN A 152 8.83 -4.70 -4.10
N GLN A 153 10.00 -4.86 -4.70
CA GLN A 153 11.27 -4.83 -3.96
C GLN A 153 11.64 -3.43 -3.45
N ARG A 154 11.35 -2.39 -4.24
CA ARG A 154 11.75 -1.03 -3.87
C ARG A 154 10.76 -0.35 -2.92
N PHE A 155 9.48 -0.71 -2.95
CA PHE A 155 8.46 -0.02 -2.18
C PHE A 155 7.58 -0.98 -1.35
N ARG A 156 6.77 -1.83 -2.00
CA ARG A 156 5.72 -2.59 -1.33
C ARG A 156 6.23 -3.58 -0.27
N GLU A 157 7.26 -4.36 -0.56
CA GLU A 157 7.81 -5.33 0.40
C GLU A 157 8.41 -4.62 1.60
N ARG A 158 9.11 -3.51 1.40
CA ARG A 158 9.65 -2.69 2.49
C ARG A 158 8.56 -2.15 3.41
N MET A 159 7.43 -1.70 2.82
CA MET A 159 6.25 -1.27 3.58
C MET A 159 5.64 -2.45 4.36
N LEU A 160 5.49 -3.62 3.72
CA LEU A 160 4.86 -4.79 4.33
C LEU A 160 5.72 -5.51 5.38
N ASP A 161 7.05 -5.35 5.29
CA ASP A 161 8.02 -5.96 6.22
C ASP A 161 8.23 -5.07 7.46
N THR A 162 7.14 -4.51 7.96
CA THR A 162 7.15 -3.64 9.15
C THR A 162 6.17 -4.14 10.21
N GLU A 163 6.42 -3.74 11.45
CA GLU A 163 5.54 -4.02 12.59
C GLU A 163 4.63 -2.82 12.94
N PHE A 164 4.44 -1.88 12.00
CA PHE A 164 3.56 -0.73 12.14
C PHE A 164 2.20 -0.98 11.52
N ASN A 165 1.21 -0.19 11.90
CA ASN A 165 -0.07 -0.18 11.19
C ASN A 165 0.13 0.34 9.78
N LEU A 166 -0.52 -0.28 8.81
CA LEU A 166 -0.47 0.10 7.42
C LEU A 166 -1.86 0.47 6.93
N TYR A 167 -1.96 1.65 6.34
CA TYR A 167 -3.13 2.07 5.61
C TYR A 167 -2.72 2.59 4.24
N TRP A 168 -3.28 2.03 3.19
CA TRP A 168 -3.06 2.57 1.86
C TRP A 168 -4.37 2.73 1.11
N THR A 169 -4.41 3.75 0.26
CA THR A 169 -5.59 4.04 -0.53
C THR A 169 -5.40 3.64 -1.99
N GLY A 170 -6.53 3.46 -2.67
CA GLY A 170 -6.59 3.26 -4.11
C GLY A 170 -7.83 3.92 -4.69
N THR A 171 -7.76 4.26 -5.97
CA THR A 171 -8.94 4.65 -6.73
C THR A 171 -9.81 3.43 -7.01
N SER A 172 -11.06 3.67 -7.35
CA SER A 172 -12.00 2.63 -7.77
C SER A 172 -11.97 2.50 -9.29
N SER A 173 -11.95 1.26 -9.78
CA SER A 173 -12.17 0.93 -11.19
C SER A 173 -13.27 -0.12 -11.32
N GLU A 174 -13.83 -0.27 -12.51
CA GLU A 174 -14.85 -1.25 -12.80
C GLU A 174 -14.25 -2.62 -13.14
N ASP A 175 -14.82 -3.68 -12.57
CA ASP A 175 -14.37 -5.06 -12.87
C ASP A 175 -15.31 -5.75 -13.86
N TYR A 176 -15.16 -5.43 -15.13
CA TYR A 176 -15.96 -6.05 -16.21
C TYR A 176 -15.83 -7.57 -16.29
N GLY A 177 -14.75 -8.14 -15.75
CA GLY A 177 -14.56 -9.60 -15.72
C GLY A 177 -15.34 -10.30 -14.61
N ALA A 178 -15.89 -9.56 -13.65
CA ALA A 178 -16.64 -10.08 -12.51
C ALA A 178 -18.15 -9.80 -12.57
N ILE A 179 -18.66 -9.39 -13.74
CA ILE A 179 -20.11 -9.21 -13.94
C ILE A 179 -20.81 -10.55 -13.77
N LEU A 180 -21.73 -10.64 -12.82
CA LEU A 180 -22.54 -11.81 -12.60
C LEU A 180 -23.78 -11.79 -13.49
N GLU A 181 -24.35 -12.96 -13.78
CA GLU A 181 -25.58 -13.07 -14.55
C GLU A 181 -26.73 -12.30 -13.88
N GLY A 182 -27.31 -11.33 -14.59
CA GLY A 182 -28.37 -10.45 -14.07
C GLY A 182 -27.89 -9.14 -13.42
N GLN A 183 -26.60 -8.83 -13.48
CA GLN A 183 -26.05 -7.52 -13.14
C GLN A 183 -25.86 -6.67 -14.39
N ASP A 184 -26.34 -5.43 -14.36
CA ASP A 184 -26.17 -4.47 -15.45
C ASP A 184 -24.83 -3.72 -15.36
N ASP A 185 -24.32 -3.52 -14.13
CA ASP A 185 -23.09 -2.77 -13.87
C ASP A 185 -21.98 -3.66 -13.30
N PRO A 186 -20.72 -3.45 -13.71
CA PRO A 186 -19.60 -4.18 -13.16
C PRO A 186 -19.35 -3.80 -11.70
N PRO A 187 -18.94 -4.74 -10.83
CA PRO A 187 -18.58 -4.42 -9.47
C PRO A 187 -17.32 -3.54 -9.43
N ALA A 188 -17.24 -2.70 -8.42
CA ALA A 188 -16.07 -1.89 -8.17
C ALA A 188 -14.90 -2.73 -7.62
N LYS A 189 -13.69 -2.43 -8.06
CA LYS A 189 -12.45 -3.00 -7.50
C LYS A 189 -11.40 -1.91 -7.29
N PRO A 190 -10.43 -2.12 -6.39
CA PRO A 190 -9.28 -1.23 -6.28
C PRO A 190 -8.47 -1.20 -7.58
N ASP A 191 -8.10 0.00 -7.99
CA ASP A 191 -7.16 0.21 -9.08
C ASP A 191 -5.71 0.11 -8.59
N GLY A 192 -4.81 -0.40 -9.43
CA GLY A 192 -3.40 -0.58 -9.13
C GLY A 192 -2.90 -2.03 -9.26
N GLU A 193 -1.84 -2.37 -8.56
CA GLU A 193 -1.26 -3.72 -8.59
C GLU A 193 -2.19 -4.72 -7.90
N LYS A 194 -2.61 -5.76 -8.63
CA LYS A 194 -3.66 -6.71 -8.21
C LYS A 194 -3.40 -7.41 -6.87
N ASN A 195 -2.12 -7.62 -6.53
CA ASN A 195 -1.79 -8.31 -5.28
C ASN A 195 -1.89 -7.42 -4.03
N ASN A 196 -2.15 -6.11 -4.17
CA ASN A 196 -2.35 -5.23 -3.02
C ASN A 196 -3.53 -5.69 -2.15
N ILE A 197 -4.60 -6.20 -2.77
CA ILE A 197 -5.77 -6.74 -2.06
C ILE A 197 -5.37 -7.92 -1.16
N TYR A 198 -4.56 -8.85 -1.67
CA TYR A 198 -4.18 -10.07 -0.95
C TYR A 198 -3.16 -9.84 0.18
N LYS A 199 -2.64 -8.63 0.30
CA LYS A 199 -1.68 -8.25 1.33
C LYS A 199 -2.31 -7.45 2.47
N SER A 200 -3.56 -7.02 2.30
CA SER A 200 -4.34 -6.38 3.36
C SER A 200 -5.05 -7.41 4.23
N THR A 201 -5.20 -7.11 5.52
CA THR A 201 -6.06 -7.87 6.43
C THR A 201 -7.52 -7.45 6.27
N GLU A 202 -7.72 -6.19 5.90
CA GLU A 202 -9.04 -5.59 5.69
C GLU A 202 -9.06 -4.79 4.38
N VAL A 203 -10.17 -4.88 3.65
CA VAL A 203 -10.40 -4.10 2.43
C VAL A 203 -11.71 -3.32 2.60
N LEU A 204 -11.61 -2.01 2.54
CA LEU A 204 -12.72 -1.09 2.74
C LEU A 204 -13.08 -0.41 1.42
N HIS A 205 -14.35 -0.48 1.03
CA HIS A 205 -14.89 0.26 -0.10
C HIS A 205 -15.62 1.51 0.40
N PHE A 206 -15.15 2.67 -0.04
CA PHE A 206 -15.72 3.98 0.27
C PHE A 206 -16.62 4.41 -0.88
N TYR A 207 -17.91 4.73 -0.58
CA TYR A 207 -18.95 5.11 -1.53
C TYR A 207 -19.12 6.62 -1.64
#